data_62c6362c60fecda5a2b5fa1b7201c756
#
_entry.id   62c6362c60fecda5a2b5fa1b7201c756
#
_cell.length_a   1.000
_cell.length_b   1.000
_cell.length_c   1.000
_cell.angle_alpha   90.00
_cell.angle_beta   90.00
_cell.angle_gamma   90.00
#
_symmetry.space_group_name_H-M   'P 1'
#
loop_
_entity.id
_entity.type
_entity.pdbx_description
1 polymer ?
#
loop_
_entity_poly.entity_id
_entity_poly.type
_entity_poly.pdbx_seq_one_letter_code
_entity_poly.pdbx_strand_id
1 'polypeptide(L)'
;MPATPLHPIAPPVLPATVLARWQFNTTDANPTTVLPDGCSDLILHINAHGQSDWHISALADAAMVVPGRAGEQWLGFRLVPGTRIDTPALLRSAQAIWQQAQHRAGRPSFSFAGGGTTAPEALLLEAIDQHTRADPRAQEALRSLAHCRTVGAAAHSLGVSERSLERLTQRTTGQTPRFWCALARVRRAAQALGTVQPLAEIAADHGYADQAHFSRDCLRWLGQTPASLRGAPQLLATVAQAGYA
;
A
#
# COMPACT_ATOMS: atom_id res chain seq x y z
N MET A 1 -21.14 42.22 10.31
CA MET A 1 -21.53 40.82 10.34
C MET A 1 -20.29 40.03 10.77
N PRO A 2 -20.27 39.41 11.96
CA PRO A 2 -19.12 38.58 12.37
C PRO A 2 -19.08 37.32 11.52
N ALA A 3 -17.90 37.00 10.98
CA ALA A 3 -17.64 35.77 10.23
C ALA A 3 -17.80 34.58 11.16
N THR A 4 -18.67 33.65 10.79
CA THR A 4 -18.83 32.36 11.50
C THR A 4 -17.50 31.61 11.46
N PRO A 5 -16.95 31.15 12.59
CA PRO A 5 -15.71 30.39 12.61
C PRO A 5 -15.93 29.10 11.84
N LEU A 6 -15.11 28.85 10.83
CA LEU A 6 -15.01 27.57 10.13
C LEU A 6 -14.62 26.51 11.17
N HIS A 7 -15.57 25.67 11.56
CA HIS A 7 -15.26 24.49 12.36
C HIS A 7 -14.27 23.63 11.58
N PRO A 8 -13.17 23.17 12.20
CA PRO A 8 -12.27 22.21 11.55
C PRO A 8 -13.09 20.96 11.26
N ILE A 9 -13.23 20.62 9.97
CA ILE A 9 -13.87 19.37 9.55
C ILE A 9 -12.93 18.26 10.00
N ALA A 10 -13.39 17.39 10.88
CA ALA A 10 -12.62 16.24 11.34
C ALA A 10 -12.20 15.39 10.13
N PRO A 11 -10.98 14.84 10.14
CA PRO A 11 -10.58 13.93 9.07
C PRO A 11 -11.59 12.78 8.98
N PRO A 12 -11.90 12.27 7.77
CA PRO A 12 -12.88 11.22 7.61
C PRO A 12 -12.47 9.97 8.39
N VAL A 13 -13.43 9.35 9.07
CA VAL A 13 -13.22 8.03 9.67
C VAL A 13 -13.11 7.03 8.53
N LEU A 14 -11.91 6.48 8.34
CA LEU A 14 -11.68 5.46 7.32
C LEU A 14 -12.30 4.12 7.75
N PRO A 15 -12.88 3.34 6.84
CA PRO A 15 -13.26 1.95 7.10
C PRO A 15 -12.09 1.14 7.67
N ALA A 16 -12.37 0.16 8.51
CA ALA A 16 -11.35 -0.67 9.14
C ALA A 16 -10.44 -1.42 8.14
N THR A 17 -10.90 -1.57 6.90
CA THR A 17 -10.15 -2.19 5.80
C THR A 17 -9.32 -1.20 4.99
N VAL A 18 -9.40 0.12 5.26
CA VAL A 18 -8.63 1.16 4.58
C VAL A 18 -7.49 1.62 5.48
N LEU A 19 -6.27 1.43 5.04
CA LEU A 19 -5.05 1.82 5.74
C LEU A 19 -4.70 3.30 5.51
N ALA A 20 -4.86 3.78 4.28
CA ALA A 20 -4.52 5.14 3.89
C ALA A 20 -5.24 5.57 2.61
N ARG A 21 -5.31 6.88 2.40
CA ARG A 21 -5.67 7.50 1.12
C ARG A 21 -4.44 8.17 0.55
N TRP A 22 -4.32 8.18 -0.76
CA TRP A 22 -3.23 8.88 -1.42
C TRP A 22 -3.71 9.50 -2.74
N GLN A 23 -3.06 10.57 -3.14
CA GLN A 23 -3.30 11.25 -4.41
C GLN A 23 -1.96 11.62 -5.02
N PHE A 24 -1.88 11.47 -6.33
CA PHE A 24 -0.70 11.82 -7.10
C PHE A 24 -1.13 12.51 -8.41
N ASN A 25 -0.53 13.66 -8.70
CA ASN A 25 -0.73 14.40 -9.94
C ASN A 25 0.61 14.47 -10.67
N THR A 26 0.64 13.98 -11.90
CA THR A 26 1.86 14.01 -12.72
C THR A 26 1.98 15.37 -13.41
N THR A 27 2.98 16.14 -13.01
CA THR A 27 3.25 17.47 -13.59
C THR A 27 4.18 17.40 -14.81
N ASP A 28 4.94 16.34 -14.93
CA ASP A 28 5.94 16.10 -15.97
C ASP A 28 5.94 14.65 -16.43
N ALA A 29 6.85 14.29 -17.35
CA ALA A 29 6.98 12.94 -17.86
C ALA A 29 7.95 12.05 -17.04
N ASN A 30 8.26 12.43 -15.79
CA ASN A 30 9.17 11.64 -14.97
C ASN A 30 8.52 10.35 -14.49
N PRO A 31 9.22 9.22 -14.58
CA PRO A 31 8.70 7.96 -14.08
C PRO A 31 8.65 7.94 -12.54
N THR A 32 7.66 7.26 -11.99
CA THR A 32 7.52 7.02 -10.55
C THR A 32 7.85 5.58 -10.22
N THR A 33 8.70 5.36 -9.22
CA THR A 33 8.98 4.01 -8.71
C THR A 33 7.97 3.64 -7.64
N VAL A 34 7.22 2.58 -7.89
CA VAL A 34 6.29 1.96 -6.92
C VAL A 34 7.01 0.79 -6.27
N LEU A 35 7.07 0.81 -4.94
CA LEU A 35 7.74 -0.21 -4.14
C LEU A 35 6.72 -1.18 -3.55
N PRO A 36 7.07 -2.48 -3.43
CA PRO A 36 6.25 -3.45 -2.72
C PRO A 36 6.00 -3.03 -1.27
N ASP A 37 4.74 -2.91 -0.91
CA ASP A 37 4.32 -2.53 0.45
C ASP A 37 3.36 -3.55 1.10
N GLY A 38 3.03 -4.62 0.37
CA GLY A 38 2.13 -5.69 0.83
C GLY A 38 0.66 -5.30 0.85
N CYS A 39 0.30 -4.20 0.19
CA CYS A 39 -1.07 -3.72 0.09
C CYS A 39 -1.61 -3.88 -1.34
N SER A 40 -2.92 -3.98 -1.43
CA SER A 40 -3.65 -3.72 -2.67
C SER A 40 -4.38 -2.38 -2.51
N ASP A 41 -4.43 -1.61 -3.58
CA ASP A 41 -5.09 -0.32 -3.61
C ASP A 41 -6.29 -0.37 -4.57
N LEU A 42 -7.42 0.24 -4.19
CA LEU A 42 -8.44 0.66 -5.16
C LEU A 42 -7.96 1.96 -5.78
N ILE A 43 -7.70 1.96 -7.08
CA ILE A 43 -7.07 3.07 -7.79
C ILE A 43 -8.02 3.63 -8.86
N LEU A 44 -8.19 4.94 -8.85
CA LEU A 44 -8.70 5.72 -9.98
C LEU A 44 -7.53 6.34 -10.72
N HIS A 45 -7.40 6.03 -11.99
CA HIS A 45 -6.51 6.71 -12.92
C HIS A 45 -7.30 7.60 -13.86
N ILE A 46 -6.92 8.85 -14.01
CA ILE A 46 -7.47 9.80 -14.98
C ILE A 46 -6.32 10.23 -15.89
N ASN A 47 -6.42 9.88 -17.16
CA ASN A 47 -5.39 10.23 -18.13
C ASN A 47 -5.47 11.73 -18.52
N ALA A 48 -4.47 12.21 -19.27
CA ALA A 48 -4.40 13.61 -19.73
C ALA A 48 -5.61 14.05 -20.58
N HIS A 49 -6.35 13.11 -21.19
CA HIS A 49 -7.57 13.38 -21.96
C HIS A 49 -8.83 13.38 -21.09
N GLY A 50 -8.71 13.16 -19.77
CA GLY A 50 -9.84 13.10 -18.84
C GLY A 50 -10.60 11.78 -18.82
N GLN A 51 -10.11 10.75 -19.51
CA GLN A 51 -10.69 9.40 -19.41
C GLN A 51 -10.27 8.75 -18.11
N SER A 52 -11.20 8.08 -17.46
CA SER A 52 -11.00 7.49 -16.14
C SER A 52 -11.11 5.98 -16.18
N ASP A 53 -10.28 5.31 -15.39
CA ASP A 53 -10.25 3.87 -15.20
C ASP A 53 -10.13 3.52 -13.72
N TRP A 54 -10.88 2.49 -13.28
CA TRP A 54 -10.82 1.96 -11.93
C TRP A 54 -10.26 0.53 -11.93
N HIS A 55 -9.29 0.28 -11.09
CA HIS A 55 -8.72 -1.05 -10.92
C HIS A 55 -8.29 -1.30 -9.48
N ILE A 56 -8.09 -2.58 -9.15
CA ILE A 56 -7.43 -3.01 -7.90
C ILE A 56 -6.00 -3.38 -8.26
N SER A 57 -5.03 -2.79 -7.57
CA SER A 57 -3.62 -3.15 -7.75
C SER A 57 -3.35 -4.58 -7.26
N ALA A 58 -2.55 -5.33 -8.01
CA ALA A 58 -2.02 -6.60 -7.53
C ALA A 58 -0.95 -6.36 -6.46
N LEU A 59 -0.74 -7.36 -5.58
CA LEU A 59 0.41 -7.35 -4.67
C LEU A 59 1.71 -7.39 -5.48
N ALA A 60 2.54 -6.37 -5.33
CA ALA A 60 3.83 -6.31 -5.98
C ALA A 60 4.85 -7.22 -5.28
N ASP A 61 5.67 -7.93 -6.06
CA ASP A 61 6.79 -8.77 -5.59
C ASP A 61 8.17 -8.22 -5.99
N ALA A 62 8.16 -7.09 -6.69
CA ALA A 62 9.34 -6.32 -7.08
C ALA A 62 8.97 -4.85 -7.27
N ALA A 63 9.96 -3.96 -7.22
CA ALA A 63 9.80 -2.57 -7.59
C ALA A 63 9.34 -2.43 -9.05
N MET A 64 8.37 -1.56 -9.30
CA MET A 64 7.88 -1.23 -10.64
C MET A 64 8.15 0.23 -10.97
N VAL A 65 8.48 0.49 -12.22
CA VAL A 65 8.57 1.86 -12.76
C VAL A 65 7.31 2.14 -13.56
N VAL A 66 6.51 3.09 -13.08
CA VAL A 66 5.30 3.55 -13.78
C VAL A 66 5.68 4.79 -14.58
N PRO A 67 5.53 4.77 -15.91
CA PRO A 67 5.78 5.94 -16.74
C PRO A 67 4.85 7.08 -16.34
N GLY A 68 5.40 8.28 -16.12
CA GLY A 68 4.60 9.49 -15.88
C GLY A 68 4.23 10.16 -17.22
N ARG A 69 3.02 10.71 -17.27
CA ARG A 69 2.59 11.61 -18.35
C ARG A 69 1.99 12.88 -17.74
N ALA A 70 2.44 14.03 -18.16
CA ALA A 70 1.93 15.29 -17.64
C ALA A 70 0.40 15.38 -17.78
N GLY A 71 -0.27 15.83 -16.71
CA GLY A 71 -1.72 15.95 -16.65
C GLY A 71 -2.49 14.69 -16.22
N GLU A 72 -1.80 13.59 -15.96
CA GLU A 72 -2.43 12.42 -15.34
C GLU A 72 -2.68 12.62 -13.84
N GLN A 73 -3.79 12.08 -13.35
CA GLN A 73 -4.17 12.11 -11.95
C GLN A 73 -4.43 10.69 -11.44
N TRP A 74 -3.94 10.41 -10.27
CA TRP A 74 -4.08 9.13 -9.60
C TRP A 74 -4.62 9.35 -8.21
N LEU A 75 -5.60 8.55 -7.82
CA LEU A 75 -6.23 8.56 -6.51
C LEU A 75 -6.31 7.13 -6.03
N GLY A 76 -5.92 6.86 -4.79
CA GLY A 76 -5.95 5.51 -4.26
C GLY A 76 -6.43 5.41 -2.83
N PHE A 77 -7.09 4.31 -2.57
CA PHE A 77 -7.46 3.84 -1.23
C PHE A 77 -6.66 2.57 -0.96
N ARG A 78 -5.64 2.69 -0.12
CA ARG A 78 -4.78 1.58 0.29
C ARG A 78 -5.53 0.69 1.26
N LEU A 79 -5.62 -0.60 0.94
CA LEU A 79 -6.31 -1.56 1.80
C LEU A 79 -5.33 -2.23 2.76
N VAL A 80 -5.82 -2.55 3.94
CA VAL A 80 -5.07 -3.28 4.96
C VAL A 80 -4.61 -4.62 4.40
N PRO A 81 -3.34 -5.03 4.58
CA PRO A 81 -2.84 -6.33 4.12
C PRO A 81 -3.74 -7.50 4.54
N GLY A 82 -4.03 -8.39 3.61
CA GLY A 82 -4.90 -9.54 3.87
C GLY A 82 -6.40 -9.23 3.86
N THR A 83 -6.81 -8.03 3.46
CA THR A 83 -8.23 -7.70 3.22
C THR A 83 -8.78 -8.54 2.05
N ARG A 84 -9.92 -9.18 2.25
CA ARG A 84 -10.67 -9.85 1.19
C ARG A 84 -11.52 -8.83 0.45
N ILE A 85 -11.48 -8.86 -0.87
CA ILE A 85 -12.12 -7.88 -1.76
C ILE A 85 -13.07 -8.62 -2.69
N ASP A 86 -14.33 -8.20 -2.73
CA ASP A 86 -15.23 -8.52 -3.86
C ASP A 86 -14.90 -7.55 -5.00
N THR A 87 -13.83 -7.85 -5.73
CA THR A 87 -13.31 -6.99 -6.79
C THR A 87 -14.36 -6.62 -7.83
N PRO A 88 -15.16 -7.55 -8.41
CA PRO A 88 -16.16 -7.16 -9.38
C PRO A 88 -17.24 -6.22 -8.84
N ALA A 89 -17.71 -6.44 -7.61
CA ALA A 89 -18.73 -5.60 -6.99
C ALA A 89 -18.16 -4.22 -6.64
N LEU A 90 -16.97 -4.16 -6.06
CA LEU A 90 -16.31 -2.92 -5.70
C LEU A 90 -16.03 -2.04 -6.92
N LEU A 91 -15.50 -2.60 -8.02
CA LEU A 91 -15.22 -1.84 -9.23
C LEU A 91 -16.50 -1.31 -9.88
N ARG A 92 -17.59 -2.10 -9.92
CA ARG A 92 -18.90 -1.61 -10.42
C ARG A 92 -19.43 -0.46 -9.60
N SER A 93 -19.36 -0.55 -8.26
CA SER A 93 -19.80 0.52 -7.37
C SER A 93 -18.96 1.78 -7.53
N ALA A 94 -17.63 1.65 -7.58
CA ALA A 94 -16.72 2.78 -7.77
C ALA A 94 -16.97 3.49 -9.11
N GLN A 95 -17.14 2.74 -10.19
CA GLN A 95 -17.45 3.28 -11.51
C GLN A 95 -18.80 4.02 -11.53
N ALA A 96 -19.84 3.47 -10.93
CA ALA A 96 -21.16 4.10 -10.87
C ALA A 96 -21.14 5.41 -10.07
N ILE A 97 -20.47 5.42 -8.91
CA ILE A 97 -20.29 6.62 -8.08
C ILE A 97 -19.55 7.70 -8.85
N TRP A 98 -18.48 7.33 -9.54
CA TRP A 98 -17.68 8.25 -10.34
C TRP A 98 -18.49 8.86 -11.49
N GLN A 99 -19.20 8.04 -12.28
CA GLN A 99 -20.07 8.51 -13.35
C GLN A 99 -21.14 9.47 -12.86
N GLN A 100 -21.80 9.15 -11.74
CA GLN A 100 -22.80 10.02 -11.13
C GLN A 100 -22.21 11.38 -10.70
N ALA A 101 -20.98 11.37 -10.15
CA ALA A 101 -20.29 12.60 -9.75
C ALA A 101 -19.93 13.46 -10.97
N GLN A 102 -19.47 12.84 -12.07
CA GLN A 102 -19.21 13.54 -13.33
C GLN A 102 -20.46 14.21 -13.92
N HIS A 103 -21.61 13.53 -13.90
CA HIS A 103 -22.87 14.09 -14.42
C HIS A 103 -23.36 15.29 -13.61
N ARG A 104 -23.12 15.32 -12.29
CA ARG A 104 -23.59 16.39 -11.40
C ARG A 104 -22.72 17.65 -11.41
N ALA A 105 -21.41 17.49 -11.52
CA ALA A 105 -20.45 18.56 -11.29
C ALA A 105 -19.53 18.83 -12.47
N GLY A 106 -19.72 18.18 -13.60
CA GLY A 106 -18.74 18.18 -14.69
C GLY A 106 -17.53 17.33 -14.32
N ARG A 107 -16.35 17.92 -14.24
CA ARG A 107 -15.13 17.19 -13.85
C ARG A 107 -15.04 17.16 -12.31
N PRO A 108 -15.35 16.04 -11.64
CA PRO A 108 -15.21 15.97 -10.19
C PRO A 108 -13.75 16.15 -9.81
N SER A 109 -13.47 17.09 -8.92
CA SER A 109 -12.16 17.23 -8.33
C SER A 109 -12.16 16.48 -7.00
N PHE A 110 -11.38 15.42 -6.89
CA PHE A 110 -10.99 14.87 -5.60
C PHE A 110 -9.79 15.67 -5.11
N SER A 111 -9.88 16.20 -3.91
CA SER A 111 -8.74 16.82 -3.25
C SER A 111 -8.71 16.36 -1.81
N PHE A 112 -7.69 15.59 -1.46
CA PHE A 112 -7.43 15.25 -0.06
C PHE A 112 -6.70 16.36 0.70
N ALA A 113 -6.32 17.45 0.01
CA ALA A 113 -5.54 18.54 0.58
C ALA A 113 -6.31 19.39 1.61
N GLY A 114 -7.63 19.32 1.62
CA GLY A 114 -8.48 20.16 2.49
C GLY A 114 -8.96 19.51 3.78
N GLY A 115 -8.54 18.29 4.10
CA GLY A 115 -8.95 17.58 5.33
C GLY A 115 -10.43 17.14 5.37
N GLY A 116 -11.27 17.58 4.46
CA GLY A 116 -12.68 17.21 4.35
C GLY A 116 -12.90 16.05 3.38
N THR A 117 -13.99 15.29 3.61
CA THR A 117 -14.43 14.25 2.69
C THR A 117 -15.45 14.84 1.72
N THR A 118 -15.23 14.71 0.43
CA THR A 118 -16.23 15.06 -0.58
C THR A 118 -17.38 14.05 -0.60
N ALA A 119 -18.56 14.45 -1.09
CA ALA A 119 -19.69 13.53 -1.17
C ALA A 119 -19.38 12.25 -2.01
N PRO A 120 -18.72 12.33 -3.18
CA PRO A 120 -18.30 11.12 -3.91
C PRO A 120 -17.32 10.26 -3.15
N GLU A 121 -16.40 10.87 -2.39
CA GLU A 121 -15.45 10.13 -1.57
C GLU A 121 -16.13 9.37 -0.43
N ALA A 122 -17.08 9.98 0.25
CA ALA A 122 -17.86 9.31 1.28
C ALA A 122 -18.56 8.06 0.74
N LEU A 123 -19.17 8.15 -0.44
CA LEU A 123 -19.80 7.02 -1.12
C LEU A 123 -18.79 5.94 -1.52
N LEU A 124 -17.58 6.32 -1.93
CA LEU A 124 -16.50 5.36 -2.23
C LEU A 124 -16.04 4.63 -0.98
N LEU A 125 -15.87 5.33 0.15
CA LEU A 125 -15.51 4.70 1.43
C LEU A 125 -16.61 3.73 1.90
N GLU A 126 -17.89 4.09 1.73
CA GLU A 126 -19.01 3.21 2.02
C GLU A 126 -19.00 1.97 1.11
N ALA A 127 -18.76 2.14 -0.19
CA ALA A 127 -18.63 1.02 -1.13
C ALA A 127 -17.45 0.10 -0.78
N ILE A 128 -16.32 0.67 -0.36
CA ILE A 128 -15.20 -0.12 0.13
C ILE A 128 -15.60 -0.92 1.37
N ASP A 129 -16.26 -0.30 2.35
CA ASP A 129 -16.72 -1.00 3.56
C ASP A 129 -17.71 -2.13 3.25
N GLN A 130 -18.60 -1.92 2.27
CA GLN A 130 -19.58 -2.94 1.83
C GLN A 130 -18.93 -4.12 1.12
N HIS A 131 -17.91 -3.89 0.29
CA HIS A 131 -17.33 -4.89 -0.61
C HIS A 131 -15.97 -5.43 -0.15
N THR A 132 -15.50 -5.03 1.05
CA THR A 132 -14.27 -5.55 1.63
C THR A 132 -14.51 -6.15 3.00
N ARG A 133 -13.70 -7.12 3.39
CA ARG A 133 -13.78 -7.76 4.71
C ARG A 133 -12.37 -8.02 5.24
N ALA A 134 -12.15 -7.59 6.46
CA ALA A 134 -10.99 -8.01 7.22
C ALA A 134 -11.17 -9.48 7.65
N ASP A 135 -10.13 -10.30 7.42
CA ASP A 135 -10.07 -11.65 8.00
C ASP A 135 -9.12 -11.58 9.22
N PRO A 136 -9.65 -11.63 10.46
CA PRO A 136 -8.83 -11.49 11.68
C PRO A 136 -7.73 -12.54 11.76
N ARG A 137 -7.99 -13.79 11.30
CA ARG A 137 -6.98 -14.86 11.28
C ARG A 137 -5.85 -14.58 10.29
N ALA A 138 -6.20 -14.05 9.11
CA ALA A 138 -5.20 -13.65 8.14
C ALA A 138 -4.37 -12.47 8.65
N GLN A 139 -4.99 -11.48 9.26
CA GLN A 139 -4.28 -10.35 9.84
C GLN A 139 -3.34 -10.75 10.98
N GLU A 140 -3.77 -11.67 11.85
CA GLU A 140 -2.94 -12.21 12.92
C GLU A 140 -1.76 -13.00 12.35
N ALA A 141 -2.01 -13.84 11.33
CA ALA A 141 -0.96 -14.57 10.62
C ALA A 141 0.05 -13.63 9.97
N LEU A 142 -0.39 -12.59 9.28
CA LEU A 142 0.48 -11.59 8.68
C LEU A 142 1.29 -10.83 9.74
N ARG A 143 0.67 -10.42 10.85
CA ARG A 143 1.40 -9.79 11.96
C ARG A 143 2.48 -10.70 12.52
N SER A 144 2.18 -11.99 12.76
CA SER A 144 3.17 -12.96 13.23
C SER A 144 4.33 -13.12 12.24
N LEU A 145 4.03 -13.25 10.92
CA LEU A 145 5.04 -13.32 9.86
C LEU A 145 5.90 -12.06 9.75
N ALA A 146 5.34 -10.89 10.07
CA ALA A 146 6.09 -9.65 10.10
C ALA A 146 7.14 -9.60 11.22
N HIS A 147 6.87 -10.20 12.36
CA HIS A 147 7.75 -10.12 13.54
C HIS A 147 8.69 -11.32 13.67
N CYS A 148 8.32 -12.47 13.13
CA CYS A 148 9.11 -13.69 13.25
C CYS A 148 10.19 -13.77 12.16
N ARG A 149 11.35 -14.33 12.50
CA ARG A 149 12.46 -14.53 11.54
C ARG A 149 12.20 -15.66 10.55
N THR A 150 11.39 -16.64 10.91
CA THR A 150 11.11 -17.83 10.09
C THR A 150 9.61 -18.14 10.08
N VAL A 151 9.17 -18.83 9.03
CA VAL A 151 7.79 -19.32 8.90
C VAL A 151 7.45 -20.29 10.04
N GLY A 152 8.39 -21.17 10.43
CA GLY A 152 8.22 -22.09 11.53
C GLY A 152 8.01 -21.39 12.87
N ALA A 153 8.77 -20.33 13.15
CA ALA A 153 8.58 -19.52 14.35
C ALA A 153 7.20 -18.84 14.38
N ALA A 154 6.74 -18.31 13.23
CA ALA A 154 5.42 -17.70 13.12
C ALA A 154 4.29 -18.76 13.31
N ALA A 155 4.42 -19.92 12.68
CA ALA A 155 3.47 -21.00 12.84
C ALA A 155 3.38 -21.48 14.31
N HIS A 156 4.54 -21.63 14.97
CA HIS A 156 4.62 -22.01 16.39
C HIS A 156 3.94 -20.97 17.28
N SER A 157 4.20 -19.67 17.08
CA SER A 157 3.59 -18.60 17.88
C SER A 157 2.07 -18.53 17.74
N LEU A 158 1.54 -18.99 16.60
CA LEU A 158 0.10 -19.07 16.31
C LEU A 158 -0.54 -20.40 16.76
N GLY A 159 0.23 -21.37 17.24
CA GLY A 159 -0.25 -22.70 17.58
C GLY A 159 -0.76 -23.51 16.38
N VAL A 160 -0.22 -23.26 15.16
CA VAL A 160 -0.63 -23.95 13.94
C VAL A 160 0.56 -24.61 13.23
N SER A 161 0.29 -25.56 12.31
CA SER A 161 1.34 -26.11 11.46
C SER A 161 1.73 -25.10 10.35
N GLU A 162 2.98 -25.17 9.84
CA GLU A 162 3.41 -24.39 8.69
C GLU A 162 2.49 -24.60 7.47
N ARG A 163 2.03 -25.83 7.23
CA ARG A 163 1.08 -26.14 6.15
C ARG A 163 -0.26 -25.43 6.33
N SER A 164 -0.75 -25.29 7.57
CA SER A 164 -1.98 -24.55 7.86
C SER A 164 -1.81 -23.05 7.62
N LEU A 165 -0.66 -22.52 8.04
CA LEU A 165 -0.29 -21.12 7.81
C LEU A 165 -0.14 -20.82 6.30
N GLU A 166 0.52 -21.68 5.54
CA GLU A 166 0.66 -21.57 4.09
C GLU A 166 -0.69 -21.58 3.39
N ARG A 167 -1.57 -22.53 3.73
CA ARG A 167 -2.92 -22.58 3.15
C ARG A 167 -3.74 -21.34 3.49
N LEU A 168 -3.61 -20.78 4.69
CA LEU A 168 -4.30 -19.57 5.10
C LEU A 168 -3.82 -18.38 4.28
N THR A 169 -2.50 -18.10 4.24
CA THR A 169 -1.93 -16.96 3.52
C THR A 169 -2.18 -17.06 2.01
N GLN A 170 -1.97 -18.25 1.42
CA GLN A 170 -2.21 -18.47 -0.01
C GLN A 170 -3.67 -18.21 -0.40
N ARG A 171 -4.63 -18.69 0.42
CA ARG A 171 -6.07 -18.50 0.16
C ARG A 171 -6.52 -17.06 0.34
N THR A 172 -5.95 -16.33 1.30
CA THR A 172 -6.41 -14.97 1.65
C THR A 172 -5.68 -13.88 0.88
N THR A 173 -4.42 -14.12 0.51
CA THR A 173 -3.57 -13.08 -0.11
C THR A 173 -3.00 -13.49 -1.47
N GLY A 174 -3.14 -14.74 -1.88
CA GLY A 174 -2.48 -15.27 -3.07
C GLY A 174 -0.97 -15.46 -2.92
N GLN A 175 -0.40 -15.20 -1.71
CA GLN A 175 1.04 -15.21 -1.47
C GLN A 175 1.42 -16.22 -0.37
N THR A 176 2.65 -16.73 -0.45
CA THR A 176 3.20 -17.67 0.52
C THR A 176 3.63 -16.98 1.82
N PRO A 177 3.72 -17.69 2.97
CA PRO A 177 4.31 -17.14 4.20
C PRO A 177 5.74 -16.60 4.00
N ARG A 178 6.53 -17.26 3.12
CA ARG A 178 7.90 -16.83 2.82
C ARG A 178 7.94 -15.46 2.13
N PHE A 179 6.98 -15.18 1.24
CA PHE A 179 6.83 -13.85 0.63
C PHE A 179 6.68 -12.78 1.72
N TRP A 180 5.76 -13.00 2.68
CA TRP A 180 5.46 -12.04 3.74
C TRP A 180 6.65 -11.84 4.69
N CYS A 181 7.33 -12.91 5.10
CA CYS A 181 8.56 -12.80 5.90
C CYS A 181 9.66 -12.01 5.16
N ALA A 182 9.86 -12.28 3.87
CA ALA A 182 10.89 -11.61 3.08
C ALA A 182 10.56 -10.12 2.86
N LEU A 183 9.32 -9.80 2.54
CA LEU A 183 8.87 -8.41 2.40
C LEU A 183 9.03 -7.63 3.71
N ALA A 184 8.58 -8.18 4.84
CA ALA A 184 8.75 -7.54 6.14
C ALA A 184 10.23 -7.30 6.47
N ARG A 185 11.08 -8.31 6.23
CA ARG A 185 12.52 -8.22 6.48
C ARG A 185 13.17 -7.11 5.67
N VAL A 186 12.92 -7.07 4.35
CA VAL A 186 13.56 -6.08 3.48
C VAL A 186 13.06 -4.66 3.77
N ARG A 187 11.77 -4.47 4.06
CA ARG A 187 11.23 -3.15 4.42
C ARG A 187 11.83 -2.63 5.72
N ARG A 188 11.89 -3.43 6.78
CA ARG A 188 12.52 -3.03 8.05
C ARG A 188 14.02 -2.73 7.89
N ALA A 189 14.75 -3.56 7.17
CA ALA A 189 16.17 -3.31 6.91
C ALA A 189 16.38 -2.03 6.07
N ALA A 190 15.50 -1.76 5.10
CA ALA A 190 15.55 -0.55 4.29
C ALA A 190 15.21 0.71 5.11
N GLN A 191 14.27 0.64 6.04
CA GLN A 191 13.97 1.75 6.96
C GLN A 191 15.18 2.11 7.83
N ALA A 192 15.98 1.11 8.25
CA ALA A 192 17.22 1.33 9.00
C ALA A 192 18.33 2.03 8.18
N LEU A 193 18.22 2.07 6.84
CA LEU A 193 19.19 2.78 5.98
C LEU A 193 19.20 4.30 6.21
N GLY A 194 18.17 4.88 6.81
CA GLY A 194 18.15 6.28 7.23
C GLY A 194 19.11 6.61 8.39
N THR A 195 19.71 5.59 9.01
CA THR A 195 20.70 5.76 10.10
C THR A 195 22.12 5.77 9.57
N VAL A 196 23.09 6.13 10.44
CA VAL A 196 24.52 6.09 10.14
C VAL A 196 25.13 4.69 10.31
N GLN A 197 24.34 3.69 10.70
CA GLN A 197 24.79 2.33 10.95
C GLN A 197 25.43 1.69 9.71
N PRO A 198 26.53 0.95 9.84
CA PRO A 198 27.15 0.22 8.73
C PRO A 198 26.20 -0.79 8.07
N LEU A 199 26.26 -0.95 6.75
CA LEU A 199 25.38 -1.86 6.01
C LEU A 199 25.48 -3.32 6.48
N ALA A 200 26.68 -3.75 6.88
CA ALA A 200 26.90 -5.11 7.40
C ALA A 200 26.16 -5.33 8.74
N GLU A 201 26.12 -4.32 9.60
CA GLU A 201 25.41 -4.39 10.88
C GLU A 201 23.90 -4.38 10.66
N ILE A 202 23.37 -3.51 9.78
CA ILE A 202 21.96 -3.53 9.38
C ILE A 202 21.58 -4.91 8.85
N ALA A 203 22.41 -5.51 7.98
CA ALA A 203 22.17 -6.85 7.48
C ALA A 203 22.06 -7.88 8.60
N ALA A 204 23.01 -7.89 9.54
CA ALA A 204 23.02 -8.81 10.68
C ALA A 204 21.79 -8.63 11.59
N ASP A 205 21.44 -7.40 11.96
CA ASP A 205 20.33 -7.06 12.83
C ASP A 205 18.98 -7.52 12.26
N HIS A 206 18.86 -7.44 10.92
CA HIS A 206 17.63 -7.84 10.22
C HIS A 206 17.65 -9.30 9.71
N GLY A 207 18.64 -10.13 10.16
CA GLY A 207 18.66 -11.58 9.91
C GLY A 207 19.10 -11.97 8.50
N TYR A 208 19.91 -11.14 7.85
CA TYR A 208 20.65 -11.53 6.65
C TYR A 208 21.95 -12.24 7.03
N ALA A 209 22.37 -13.20 6.22
CA ALA A 209 23.62 -13.91 6.44
C ALA A 209 24.85 -12.98 6.31
N ASP A 210 24.77 -12.03 5.38
CA ASP A 210 25.81 -11.05 5.09
C ASP A 210 25.24 -9.85 4.33
N GLN A 211 26.06 -8.82 4.13
CA GLN A 211 25.70 -7.62 3.37
C GLN A 211 25.36 -7.92 1.91
N ALA A 212 25.98 -8.95 1.29
CA ALA A 212 25.71 -9.32 -0.10
C ALA A 212 24.31 -9.93 -0.25
N HIS A 213 23.87 -10.74 0.72
CA HIS A 213 22.49 -11.24 0.79
C HIS A 213 21.49 -10.09 0.92
N PHE A 214 21.73 -9.14 1.82
CA PHE A 214 20.90 -7.93 1.96
C PHE A 214 20.85 -7.13 0.65
N SER A 215 21.98 -6.94 -0.01
CA SER A 215 22.05 -6.21 -1.29
C SER A 215 21.23 -6.88 -2.40
N ARG A 216 21.27 -8.21 -2.49
CA ARG A 216 20.46 -8.96 -3.46
C ARG A 216 18.96 -8.82 -3.19
N ASP A 217 18.54 -8.88 -1.92
CA ASP A 217 17.13 -8.68 -1.55
C ASP A 217 16.68 -7.23 -1.84
N CYS A 218 17.50 -6.21 -1.53
CA CYS A 218 17.18 -4.83 -1.90
C CYS A 218 17.02 -4.65 -3.41
N LEU A 219 17.92 -5.19 -4.22
CA LEU A 219 17.81 -5.14 -5.68
C LEU A 219 16.54 -5.82 -6.18
N ARG A 220 16.22 -7.00 -5.64
CA ARG A 220 15.02 -7.74 -6.02
C ARG A 220 13.74 -6.99 -5.66
N TRP A 221 13.63 -6.55 -4.40
CA TRP A 221 12.38 -5.99 -3.87
C TRP A 221 12.23 -4.49 -4.13
N LEU A 222 13.33 -3.74 -4.05
CA LEU A 222 13.30 -2.29 -4.07
C LEU A 222 13.97 -1.69 -5.32
N GLY A 223 14.49 -2.56 -6.19
CA GLY A 223 15.10 -2.16 -7.47
C GLY A 223 16.45 -1.44 -7.34
N GLN A 224 16.98 -1.31 -6.12
CA GLN A 224 18.22 -0.57 -5.86
C GLN A 224 19.08 -1.25 -4.78
N THR A 225 20.37 -0.97 -4.77
CA THR A 225 21.25 -1.44 -3.70
C THR A 225 21.03 -0.65 -2.40
N PRO A 226 21.38 -1.21 -1.22
CA PRO A 226 21.30 -0.47 0.04
C PRO A 226 22.04 0.86 0.04
N ALA A 227 23.23 0.90 -0.59
CA ALA A 227 24.01 2.13 -0.71
C ALA A 227 23.31 3.20 -1.56
N SER A 228 22.72 2.79 -2.70
CA SER A 228 21.93 3.68 -3.56
C SER A 228 20.67 4.20 -2.83
N LEU A 229 19.95 3.31 -2.13
CA LEU A 229 18.77 3.68 -1.34
C LEU A 229 19.11 4.69 -0.24
N ARG A 230 20.23 4.51 0.46
CA ARG A 230 20.72 5.45 1.48
C ARG A 230 20.95 6.86 0.92
N GLY A 231 21.38 6.95 -0.34
CA GLY A 231 21.54 8.22 -1.06
C GLY A 231 20.26 8.80 -1.66
N ALA A 232 19.11 8.13 -1.52
CA ALA A 232 17.83 8.50 -2.11
C ALA A 232 16.73 8.72 -1.05
N PRO A 233 16.77 9.85 -0.30
CA PRO A 233 15.89 10.08 0.85
C PRO A 233 14.39 10.06 0.50
N GLN A 234 14.01 10.50 -0.71
CA GLN A 234 12.62 10.43 -1.17
C GLN A 234 12.14 8.99 -1.32
N LEU A 235 12.99 8.09 -1.84
CA LEU A 235 12.65 6.68 -2.00
C LEU A 235 12.61 5.96 -0.65
N LEU A 236 13.51 6.31 0.29
CA LEU A 236 13.43 5.82 1.67
C LEU A 236 12.15 6.28 2.36
N ALA A 237 11.72 7.53 2.15
CA ALA A 237 10.44 8.01 2.67
C ALA A 237 9.26 7.19 2.12
N THR A 238 9.33 6.74 0.86
CA THR A 238 8.32 5.83 0.28
C THR A 238 8.32 4.46 0.98
N VAL A 239 9.49 3.90 1.31
CA VAL A 239 9.58 2.65 2.08
C VAL A 239 8.95 2.78 3.47
N ALA A 240 9.05 3.96 4.08
CA ALA A 240 8.49 4.25 5.40
C ALA A 240 6.98 4.55 5.40
N GLN A 241 6.34 4.68 4.22
CA GLN A 241 4.90 4.88 4.15
C GLN A 241 4.12 3.68 4.71
N ALA A 242 2.87 3.95 5.10
CA ALA A 242 1.96 2.94 5.63
C ALA A 242 1.86 1.73 4.69
N GLY A 243 2.07 0.54 5.23
CA GLY A 243 2.08 -0.72 4.52
C GLY A 243 2.32 -1.88 5.47
N TYR A 244 2.70 -3.03 4.93
CA TYR A 244 3.03 -4.20 5.71
C TYR A 244 4.44 -4.10 6.33
N ALA A 245 4.53 -4.28 7.67
CA ALA A 245 5.74 -4.26 8.53
C ALA A 245 6.46 -2.92 8.64
#